data_1d6ad6b4c2917800dc9bfbeffa38262e
#
_entry.id   1d6ad6b4c2917800dc9bfbeffa38262e
#
_cell.length_a   1.000
_cell.length_b   1.000
_cell.length_c   1.000
_cell.angle_alpha   90.00
_cell.angle_beta   90.00
_cell.angle_gamma   90.00
#
_symmetry.space_group_name_H-M   'P 1'
#
loop_
_entity.id
_entity.type
_entity.pdbx_description
1 polymer ?
#
loop_
_entity_poly.entity_id
_entity_poly.type
_entity_poly.pdbx_seq_one_letter_code
_entity_poly.pdbx_strand_id
1 'polypeptide(L)'
;MKNNNKKTLKKLAILVIGSIIAAYGITLALYAGFGGATLAVLWQGIARTFHISIGTASFVVALGMILFALIYDKSQIHIGTVLYQIVYSISVDLFANCHIYSTYKWINFLIMLLGVVLFAVGTGLYASASLGRGSYEAVTFALAEKNHWQIKFVRMALDILVVVTGVLFGGKFGVCTLITVIISGPIIQFVNAKAKQVLKI
;
A
#
# COMPACT_ATOMS: atom_id res chain seq x y z
N MET A 1 -17.63 -0.01 29.46
CA MET A 1 -18.00 -0.24 28.07
C MET A 1 -17.91 1.02 27.17
N LYS A 2 -18.44 2.18 27.57
CA LYS A 2 -18.47 3.41 26.75
C LYS A 2 -17.07 3.96 26.31
N ASN A 3 -16.01 3.74 27.09
CA ASN A 3 -14.67 4.23 26.81
C ASN A 3 -13.91 3.35 25.79
N ASN A 4 -14.21 2.07 25.75
CA ASN A 4 -13.59 1.12 24.82
C ASN A 4 -14.13 1.33 23.39
N ASN A 5 -15.43 1.61 23.25
CA ASN A 5 -16.06 1.88 21.95
C ASN A 5 -15.51 3.16 21.31
N LYS A 6 -15.23 4.23 22.11
CA LYS A 6 -14.62 5.45 21.60
C LYS A 6 -13.21 5.23 21.07
N LYS A 7 -12.40 4.41 21.73
CA LYS A 7 -11.05 4.05 21.26
C LYS A 7 -11.10 3.25 19.96
N THR A 8 -11.99 2.27 19.87
CA THR A 8 -12.16 1.46 18.65
C THR A 8 -12.61 2.33 17.47
N LEU A 9 -13.59 3.21 17.67
CA LEU A 9 -14.06 4.12 16.63
C LEU A 9 -12.95 5.05 16.15
N LYS A 10 -12.13 5.60 17.06
CA LYS A 10 -10.97 6.42 16.72
C LYS A 10 -9.96 5.66 15.86
N LYS A 11 -9.65 4.41 16.22
CA LYS A 11 -8.74 3.55 15.45
C LYS A 11 -9.28 3.26 14.04
N LEU A 12 -10.57 2.96 13.93
CA LEU A 12 -11.23 2.75 12.63
C LEU A 12 -11.18 4.01 11.76
N ALA A 13 -11.47 5.18 12.33
CA ALA A 13 -11.40 6.45 11.60
C ALA A 13 -9.98 6.72 11.08
N ILE A 14 -8.95 6.48 11.89
CA ILE A 14 -7.54 6.64 11.50
C ILE A 14 -7.17 5.66 10.38
N LEU A 15 -7.61 4.40 10.47
CA LEU A 15 -7.40 3.42 9.43
C LEU A 15 -8.02 3.89 8.12
N VAL A 16 -9.29 4.31 8.12
CA VAL A 16 -10.00 4.76 6.91
C VAL A 16 -9.32 6.00 6.31
N ILE A 17 -9.03 7.02 7.11
CA ILE A 17 -8.37 8.25 6.65
C ILE A 17 -6.97 7.93 6.09
N GLY A 18 -6.19 7.13 6.79
CA GLY A 18 -4.87 6.69 6.34
C GLY A 18 -4.94 5.92 5.02
N SER A 19 -5.94 5.04 4.86
CA SER A 19 -6.16 4.29 3.61
C SER A 19 -6.48 5.21 2.43
N ILE A 20 -7.33 6.20 2.63
CA ILE A 20 -7.71 7.18 1.60
C ILE A 20 -6.50 8.03 1.18
N ILE A 21 -5.73 8.53 2.16
CA ILE A 21 -4.50 9.31 1.88
C ILE A 21 -3.49 8.46 1.12
N ALA A 22 -3.28 7.20 1.53
CA ALA A 22 -2.37 6.29 0.86
C ALA A 22 -2.81 5.99 -0.59
N ALA A 23 -4.11 5.77 -0.80
CA ALA A 23 -4.68 5.53 -2.12
C ALA A 23 -4.53 6.75 -3.05
N TYR A 24 -4.78 7.95 -2.54
CA TYR A 24 -4.56 9.18 -3.30
C TYR A 24 -3.08 9.34 -3.68
N GLY A 25 -2.18 9.15 -2.71
CA GLY A 25 -0.74 9.24 -2.94
C GLY A 25 -0.24 8.26 -4.00
N ILE A 26 -0.62 6.98 -3.91
CA ILE A 26 -0.18 5.98 -4.89
C ILE A 26 -0.74 6.27 -6.29
N THR A 27 -1.97 6.75 -6.38
CA THR A 27 -2.60 7.13 -7.65
C THR A 27 -1.84 8.28 -8.31
N LEU A 28 -1.52 9.34 -7.55
CA LEU A 28 -0.68 10.44 -8.05
C LEU A 28 0.67 9.93 -8.57
N ALA A 29 1.36 9.09 -7.81
CA ALA A 29 2.66 8.57 -8.21
C ALA A 29 2.59 7.70 -9.47
N LEU A 30 1.56 6.84 -9.57
CA LEU A 30 1.40 5.88 -10.65
C LEU A 30 1.11 6.55 -12.00
N TYR A 31 0.20 7.54 -12.01
CA TYR A 31 -0.23 8.22 -13.23
C TYR A 31 0.72 9.36 -13.67
N ALA A 32 1.69 9.72 -12.85
CA ALA A 32 2.72 10.72 -13.20
C ALA A 32 3.66 10.29 -14.35
N GLY A 33 3.67 9.00 -14.72
CA GLY A 33 4.37 8.50 -15.90
C GLY A 33 5.82 8.03 -15.66
N PHE A 34 6.27 7.95 -14.39
CA PHE A 34 7.63 7.52 -14.00
C PHE A 34 7.70 6.08 -13.47
N GLY A 35 6.69 5.26 -13.79
CA GLY A 35 6.52 3.91 -13.25
C GLY A 35 5.66 3.89 -11.99
N GLY A 36 5.45 2.70 -11.40
CA GLY A 36 4.68 2.50 -10.18
C GLY A 36 5.55 2.14 -8.99
N ALA A 37 5.00 2.20 -7.77
CA ALA A 37 5.57 1.50 -6.61
C ALA A 37 5.57 -0.02 -6.87
N THR A 38 6.34 -0.83 -6.12
CA THR A 38 6.56 -2.25 -6.41
C THR A 38 5.27 -3.04 -6.67
N LEU A 39 4.31 -3.00 -5.75
CA LEU A 39 2.99 -3.61 -5.95
C LEU A 39 2.15 -2.92 -7.03
N ALA A 40 2.29 -1.60 -7.20
CA ALA A 40 1.53 -0.88 -8.22
C ALA A 40 1.96 -1.24 -9.63
N VAL A 41 3.21 -1.68 -9.84
CA VAL A 41 3.67 -2.27 -11.11
C VAL A 41 2.88 -3.54 -11.42
N LEU A 42 2.68 -4.42 -10.42
CA LEU A 42 1.89 -5.63 -10.58
C LEU A 42 0.41 -5.32 -10.86
N TRP A 43 -0.21 -4.39 -10.10
CA TRP A 43 -1.61 -3.98 -10.34
C TRP A 43 -1.79 -3.39 -11.73
N GLN A 44 -0.86 -2.55 -12.17
CA GLN A 44 -0.89 -1.95 -13.51
C GLN A 44 -0.77 -3.02 -14.60
N GLY A 45 0.08 -4.02 -14.39
CA GLY A 45 0.23 -5.15 -15.30
C GLY A 45 -1.06 -5.96 -15.42
N ILE A 46 -1.63 -6.38 -14.29
CA ILE A 46 -2.89 -7.12 -14.23
C ILE A 46 -4.04 -6.30 -14.85
N ALA A 47 -4.16 -5.02 -14.45
CA ALA A 47 -5.20 -4.13 -14.97
C ALA A 47 -5.18 -4.04 -16.49
N ARG A 48 -3.99 -3.94 -17.10
CA ARG A 48 -3.83 -3.90 -18.56
C ARG A 48 -4.16 -5.22 -19.24
N THR A 49 -3.65 -6.33 -18.69
CA THR A 49 -3.85 -7.66 -19.29
C THR A 49 -5.32 -8.09 -19.25
N PHE A 50 -6.01 -7.81 -18.15
CA PHE A 50 -7.39 -8.25 -17.94
C PHE A 50 -8.44 -7.15 -18.20
N HIS A 51 -8.01 -5.95 -18.65
CA HIS A 51 -8.90 -4.81 -18.94
C HIS A 51 -9.79 -4.42 -17.75
N ILE A 52 -9.25 -4.47 -16.53
CA ILE A 52 -9.92 -4.07 -15.27
C ILE A 52 -9.31 -2.79 -14.71
N SER A 53 -10.00 -2.17 -13.74
CA SER A 53 -9.44 -1.00 -13.05
C SER A 53 -8.22 -1.35 -12.19
N ILE A 54 -7.38 -0.35 -11.89
CA ILE A 54 -6.21 -0.54 -11.02
C ILE A 54 -6.63 -0.86 -9.59
N GLY A 55 -7.71 -0.25 -9.09
CA GLY A 55 -8.26 -0.57 -7.78
C GLY A 55 -8.78 -2.00 -7.71
N THR A 56 -9.51 -2.46 -8.74
CA THR A 56 -9.92 -3.87 -8.86
C THR A 56 -8.72 -4.80 -8.90
N ALA A 57 -7.69 -4.50 -9.70
CA ALA A 57 -6.45 -5.29 -9.75
C ALA A 57 -5.76 -5.32 -8.38
N SER A 58 -5.69 -4.19 -7.67
CA SER A 58 -5.13 -4.12 -6.32
C SER A 58 -5.90 -4.99 -5.33
N PHE A 59 -7.23 -4.99 -5.43
CA PHE A 59 -8.10 -5.81 -4.58
C PHE A 59 -7.89 -7.31 -4.84
N VAL A 60 -7.84 -7.73 -6.10
CA VAL A 60 -7.63 -9.14 -6.48
C VAL A 60 -6.27 -9.65 -6.00
N VAL A 61 -5.20 -8.86 -6.20
CA VAL A 61 -3.86 -9.21 -5.71
C VAL A 61 -3.85 -9.31 -4.19
N ALA A 62 -4.44 -8.35 -3.50
CA ALA A 62 -4.51 -8.37 -2.04
C ALA A 62 -5.35 -9.52 -1.52
N LEU A 63 -6.44 -9.88 -2.18
CA LEU A 63 -7.24 -11.06 -1.83
C LEU A 63 -6.41 -12.34 -1.93
N GLY A 64 -5.65 -12.51 -3.01
CA GLY A 64 -4.70 -13.62 -3.15
C GLY A 64 -3.66 -13.67 -2.02
N MET A 65 -3.09 -12.51 -1.68
CA MET A 65 -2.13 -12.38 -0.56
C MET A 65 -2.78 -12.69 0.80
N ILE A 66 -4.00 -12.22 1.05
CA ILE A 66 -4.75 -12.51 2.27
C ILE A 66 -5.04 -14.01 2.37
N LEU A 67 -5.50 -14.64 1.29
CA LEU A 67 -5.76 -16.08 1.26
C LEU A 67 -4.47 -16.88 1.50
N PHE A 68 -3.37 -16.50 0.86
CA PHE A 68 -2.06 -17.11 1.12
C PHE A 68 -1.67 -16.98 2.59
N ALA A 69 -1.76 -15.79 3.18
CA ALA A 69 -1.41 -15.58 4.58
C ALA A 69 -2.35 -16.33 5.54
N LEU A 70 -3.65 -16.43 5.24
CA LEU A 70 -4.60 -17.22 6.05
C LEU A 70 -4.26 -18.71 6.06
N ILE A 71 -3.79 -19.26 4.94
CA ILE A 71 -3.38 -20.67 4.84
C ILE A 71 -2.02 -20.88 5.51
N TYR A 72 -1.09 -19.96 5.33
CA TYR A 72 0.29 -20.10 5.76
C TYR A 72 0.48 -19.74 7.24
N ASP A 73 -0.03 -18.57 7.67
CA ASP A 73 -0.02 -18.07 9.05
C ASP A 73 -1.16 -17.08 9.28
N LYS A 74 -2.31 -17.61 9.75
CA LYS A 74 -3.52 -16.82 10.00
C LYS A 74 -3.35 -15.71 11.05
N SER A 75 -2.32 -15.77 11.89
CA SER A 75 -2.08 -14.78 12.96
C SER A 75 -1.77 -13.38 12.39
N GLN A 76 -1.37 -13.29 11.13
CA GLN A 76 -1.04 -12.04 10.46
C GLN A 76 -2.26 -11.28 9.93
N ILE A 77 -3.41 -11.96 9.81
CA ILE A 77 -4.63 -11.38 9.23
C ILE A 77 -5.61 -10.99 10.32
N HIS A 78 -6.03 -9.74 10.28
CA HIS A 78 -7.02 -9.17 11.20
C HIS A 78 -8.10 -8.43 10.40
N ILE A 79 -9.20 -8.07 11.08
CA ILE A 79 -10.32 -7.37 10.43
C ILE A 79 -9.89 -6.05 9.77
N GLY A 80 -8.92 -5.36 10.35
CA GLY A 80 -8.36 -4.13 9.78
C GLY A 80 -7.61 -4.36 8.46
N THR A 81 -7.04 -5.55 8.22
CA THR A 81 -6.41 -5.91 6.95
C THR A 81 -7.43 -5.88 5.80
N VAL A 82 -8.59 -6.48 6.04
CA VAL A 82 -9.68 -6.54 5.04
C VAL A 82 -10.29 -5.16 4.82
N LEU A 83 -10.59 -4.45 5.91
CA LEU A 83 -11.18 -3.11 5.85
C LEU A 83 -10.25 -2.12 5.14
N TYR A 84 -8.95 -2.12 5.49
CA TYR A 84 -7.94 -1.32 4.80
C TYR A 84 -7.97 -1.59 3.30
N GLN A 85 -7.95 -2.85 2.89
CA GLN A 85 -7.87 -3.21 1.48
C GLN A 85 -9.11 -2.78 0.69
N ILE A 86 -10.30 -2.94 1.26
CA ILE A 86 -11.55 -2.50 0.61
C ILE A 86 -11.53 -0.97 0.42
N VAL A 87 -11.30 -0.20 1.49
CA VAL A 87 -11.26 1.26 1.43
C VAL A 87 -10.19 1.74 0.46
N TYR A 88 -9.00 1.15 0.53
CA TYR A 88 -7.87 1.50 -0.32
C TYR A 88 -8.18 1.28 -1.80
N SER A 89 -8.66 0.10 -2.19
CA SER A 89 -8.93 -0.26 -3.59
C SER A 89 -10.02 0.61 -4.21
N ILE A 90 -11.11 0.85 -3.48
CA ILE A 90 -12.18 1.76 -3.91
C ILE A 90 -11.63 3.18 -4.10
N SER A 91 -10.82 3.66 -3.14
CA SER A 91 -10.24 5.00 -3.22
C SER A 91 -9.26 5.14 -4.39
N VAL A 92 -8.48 4.11 -4.71
CA VAL A 92 -7.58 4.11 -5.89
C VAL A 92 -8.40 4.34 -7.17
N ASP A 93 -9.51 3.64 -7.34
CA ASP A 93 -10.36 3.82 -8.53
C ASP A 93 -11.06 5.18 -8.57
N LEU A 94 -11.51 5.70 -7.42
CA LEU A 94 -12.09 7.03 -7.33
C LEU A 94 -11.09 8.13 -7.74
N PHE A 95 -9.84 8.00 -7.31
CA PHE A 95 -8.79 8.97 -7.63
C PHE A 95 -8.12 8.75 -8.98
N ALA A 96 -8.32 7.62 -9.65
CA ALA A 96 -7.76 7.34 -10.97
C ALA A 96 -8.15 8.39 -12.03
N ASN A 97 -9.32 9.03 -11.89
CA ASN A 97 -9.82 10.06 -12.78
C ASN A 97 -9.47 11.50 -12.34
N CYS A 98 -8.80 11.67 -11.21
CA CYS A 98 -8.36 12.97 -10.72
C CYS A 98 -7.07 13.40 -11.41
N HIS A 99 -7.18 14.01 -12.60
CA HIS A 99 -6.04 14.40 -13.41
C HIS A 99 -5.55 15.79 -13.04
N ILE A 100 -4.37 15.86 -12.39
CA ILE A 100 -3.67 17.11 -12.06
C ILE A 100 -2.31 17.21 -12.75
N TYR A 101 -2.11 16.42 -13.83
CA TYR A 101 -0.81 16.29 -14.50
C TYR A 101 -0.58 17.42 -15.51
N SER A 102 0.69 17.81 -15.62
CA SER A 102 1.13 18.85 -16.54
C SER A 102 1.70 18.26 -17.83
N THR A 103 1.76 19.07 -18.88
CA THR A 103 2.55 18.77 -20.09
C THR A 103 4.05 18.74 -19.81
N TYR A 104 4.51 19.44 -18.77
CA TYR A 104 5.91 19.49 -18.36
C TYR A 104 6.31 18.30 -17.49
N LYS A 105 7.24 17.47 -17.97
CA LYS A 105 7.71 16.26 -17.28
C LYS A 105 8.25 16.53 -15.87
N TRP A 106 8.95 17.65 -15.66
CA TRP A 106 9.51 17.99 -14.35
C TRP A 106 8.42 18.26 -13.29
N ILE A 107 7.28 18.85 -13.68
CA ILE A 107 6.13 19.04 -12.79
C ILE A 107 5.54 17.69 -12.41
N ASN A 108 5.38 16.79 -13.38
CA ASN A 108 4.90 15.44 -13.12
C ASN A 108 5.86 14.65 -12.22
N PHE A 109 7.16 14.91 -12.32
CA PHE A 109 8.14 14.33 -11.39
C PHE A 109 7.92 14.81 -9.95
N LEU A 110 7.65 16.09 -9.73
CA LEU A 110 7.32 16.63 -8.41
C LEU A 110 5.99 16.07 -7.90
N ILE A 111 4.98 15.91 -8.77
CA ILE A 111 3.70 15.27 -8.43
C ILE A 111 3.93 13.81 -8.00
N MET A 112 4.79 13.08 -8.71
CA MET A 112 5.18 11.72 -8.33
C MET A 112 5.82 11.68 -6.93
N LEU A 113 6.78 12.57 -6.65
CA LEU A 113 7.42 12.65 -5.33
C LEU A 113 6.40 12.94 -4.21
N LEU A 114 5.51 13.91 -4.44
CA LEU A 114 4.40 14.21 -3.53
C LEU A 114 3.53 12.98 -3.32
N GLY A 115 3.21 12.27 -4.40
CA GLY A 115 2.43 11.03 -4.37
C GLY A 115 3.08 9.95 -3.50
N VAL A 116 4.40 9.72 -3.66
CA VAL A 116 5.15 8.75 -2.85
C VAL A 116 5.15 9.15 -1.36
N VAL A 117 5.32 10.43 -1.05
CA VAL A 117 5.26 10.93 0.33
C VAL A 117 3.87 10.74 0.93
N LEU A 118 2.81 11.13 0.22
CA LEU A 118 1.42 10.94 0.68
C LEU A 118 1.09 9.46 0.86
N PHE A 119 1.50 8.59 -0.05
CA PHE A 119 1.37 7.14 0.09
C PHE A 119 2.01 6.65 1.39
N ALA A 120 3.25 7.06 1.66
CA ALA A 120 3.98 6.64 2.84
C ALA A 120 3.36 7.21 4.14
N VAL A 121 2.92 8.46 4.14
CA VAL A 121 2.21 9.09 5.27
C VAL A 121 0.89 8.36 5.54
N GLY A 122 0.06 8.16 4.53
CA GLY A 122 -1.21 7.43 4.67
C GLY A 122 -1.02 6.00 5.18
N THR A 123 -0.01 5.31 4.65
CA THR A 123 0.37 3.96 5.09
C THR A 123 0.81 3.95 6.55
N GLY A 124 1.63 4.91 6.99
CA GLY A 124 2.04 5.05 8.39
C GLY A 124 0.87 5.35 9.33
N LEU A 125 -0.10 6.17 8.86
CA LEU A 125 -1.30 6.48 9.62
C LEU A 125 -2.19 5.24 9.82
N TYR A 126 -2.54 4.50 8.76
CA TYR A 126 -3.38 3.31 8.94
C TYR A 126 -2.69 2.26 9.82
N ALA A 127 -1.38 2.08 9.66
CA ALA A 127 -0.61 1.14 10.45
C ALA A 127 -0.59 1.50 11.95
N SER A 128 -0.67 2.81 12.29
CA SER A 128 -0.72 3.29 13.66
C SER A 128 -1.98 2.84 14.40
N ALA A 129 -3.08 2.60 13.70
CA ALA A 129 -4.33 2.11 14.27
C ALA A 129 -4.18 0.73 14.93
N SER A 130 -3.17 -0.05 14.54
CA SER A 130 -2.87 -1.39 15.08
C SER A 130 -4.08 -2.34 15.04
N LEU A 131 -4.89 -2.26 13.96
CA LEU A 131 -6.05 -3.11 13.72
C LEU A 131 -5.77 -4.28 12.75
N GLY A 132 -4.56 -4.37 12.24
CA GLY A 132 -4.08 -5.38 11.31
C GLY A 132 -2.96 -4.85 10.42
N ARG A 133 -2.28 -5.75 9.75
CA ARG A 133 -1.24 -5.44 8.76
C ARG A 133 -1.87 -5.36 7.37
N GLY A 134 -1.27 -4.61 6.43
CA GLY A 134 -1.66 -4.68 5.03
C GLY A 134 -1.41 -6.10 4.47
N SER A 135 -2.08 -6.45 3.38
CA SER A 135 -1.98 -7.80 2.78
C SER A 135 -0.54 -8.18 2.43
N TYR A 136 0.24 -7.23 1.92
CA TYR A 136 1.63 -7.44 1.55
C TYR A 136 2.55 -7.61 2.76
N GLU A 137 2.36 -6.78 3.79
CA GLU A 137 3.05 -6.93 5.07
C GLU A 137 2.68 -8.26 5.74
N ALA A 138 1.42 -8.67 5.70
CA ALA A 138 0.97 -9.94 6.27
C ALA A 138 1.70 -11.13 5.64
N VAL A 139 1.82 -11.17 4.30
CA VAL A 139 2.61 -12.21 3.61
C VAL A 139 4.07 -12.14 3.99
N THR A 140 4.65 -10.93 4.02
CA THR A 140 6.07 -10.74 4.37
C THR A 140 6.38 -11.29 5.76
N PHE A 141 5.54 -10.95 6.75
CA PHE A 141 5.74 -11.41 8.13
C PHE A 141 5.42 -12.89 8.29
N ALA A 142 4.38 -13.40 7.64
CA ALA A 142 4.05 -14.82 7.65
C ALA A 142 5.23 -15.69 7.19
N LEU A 143 5.86 -15.29 6.07
CA LEU A 143 7.04 -15.98 5.55
C LEU A 143 8.26 -15.83 6.46
N ALA A 144 8.50 -14.61 6.97
CA ALA A 144 9.67 -14.33 7.79
C ALA A 144 9.61 -15.05 9.14
N GLU A 145 8.48 -14.96 9.85
CA GLU A 145 8.33 -15.53 11.21
C GLU A 145 8.32 -17.06 11.17
N LYS A 146 7.55 -17.66 10.24
CA LYS A 146 7.44 -19.12 10.17
C LYS A 146 8.73 -19.84 9.74
N ASN A 147 9.55 -19.18 8.88
CA ASN A 147 10.80 -19.77 8.40
C ASN A 147 12.03 -19.23 9.15
N HIS A 148 11.87 -18.37 10.16
CA HIS A 148 12.97 -17.71 10.87
C HIS A 148 13.89 -16.90 9.95
N TRP A 149 13.34 -16.32 8.86
CA TRP A 149 14.08 -15.50 7.92
C TRP A 149 14.04 -14.03 8.32
N GLN A 150 15.07 -13.27 7.92
CA GLN A 150 15.07 -11.83 8.14
C GLN A 150 14.03 -11.14 7.25
N ILE A 151 13.18 -10.33 7.84
CA ILE A 151 12.07 -9.60 7.16
C ILE A 151 12.59 -8.84 5.93
N LYS A 152 13.77 -8.21 6.02
CA LYS A 152 14.35 -7.45 4.91
C LYS A 152 14.59 -8.29 3.66
N PHE A 153 15.09 -9.52 3.80
CA PHE A 153 15.36 -10.41 2.66
C PHE A 153 14.06 -10.95 2.06
N VAL A 154 13.09 -11.32 2.91
CA VAL A 154 11.77 -11.72 2.45
C VAL A 154 11.11 -10.58 1.67
N ARG A 155 11.16 -9.35 2.20
CA ARG A 155 10.62 -8.16 1.53
C ARG A 155 11.28 -7.92 0.19
N MET A 156 12.61 -7.97 0.12
CA MET A 156 13.34 -7.80 -1.14
C MET A 156 12.97 -8.86 -2.17
N ALA A 157 12.89 -10.13 -1.76
CA ALA A 157 12.49 -11.22 -2.66
C ALA A 157 11.07 -11.03 -3.19
N LEU A 158 10.12 -10.65 -2.32
CA LEU A 158 8.76 -10.34 -2.73
C LEU A 158 8.70 -9.11 -3.64
N ASP A 159 9.45 -8.05 -3.36
CA ASP A 159 9.51 -6.85 -4.21
C ASP A 159 10.02 -7.21 -5.62
N ILE A 160 11.07 -8.02 -5.72
CA ILE A 160 11.57 -8.52 -7.00
C ILE A 160 10.50 -9.36 -7.72
N LEU A 161 9.88 -10.30 -7.01
CA LEU A 161 8.85 -11.17 -7.57
C LEU A 161 7.67 -10.39 -8.14
N VAL A 162 7.12 -9.45 -7.39
CA VAL A 162 5.95 -8.66 -7.82
C VAL A 162 6.29 -7.70 -8.94
N VAL A 163 7.50 -7.11 -8.95
CA VAL A 163 7.94 -6.23 -10.03
C VAL A 163 8.17 -7.01 -11.31
N VAL A 164 8.89 -8.15 -11.25
CA VAL A 164 9.13 -8.98 -12.44
C VAL A 164 7.80 -9.47 -13.01
N THR A 165 6.92 -10.02 -12.17
CA THR A 165 5.58 -10.46 -12.60
C THR A 165 4.79 -9.30 -13.19
N GLY A 166 4.79 -8.15 -12.53
CA GLY A 166 4.09 -6.97 -13.00
C GLY A 166 4.56 -6.49 -14.37
N VAL A 167 5.88 -6.47 -14.61
CA VAL A 167 6.47 -6.10 -15.90
C VAL A 167 6.11 -7.11 -16.99
N LEU A 168 6.12 -8.41 -16.68
CA LEU A 168 5.69 -9.45 -17.63
C LEU A 168 4.24 -9.28 -18.07
N PHE A 169 3.36 -8.79 -17.19
CA PHE A 169 1.99 -8.41 -17.51
C PHE A 169 1.83 -6.99 -18.11
N GLY A 170 2.93 -6.31 -18.44
CA GLY A 170 2.91 -4.99 -19.07
C GLY A 170 2.83 -3.79 -18.09
N GLY A 171 3.10 -4.02 -16.82
CA GLY A 171 3.29 -2.94 -15.83
C GLY A 171 4.55 -2.13 -16.10
N LYS A 172 4.55 -0.86 -15.70
CA LYS A 172 5.69 0.03 -15.92
C LYS A 172 6.58 0.12 -14.68
N PHE A 173 7.77 -0.47 -14.77
CA PHE A 173 8.86 -0.22 -13.84
C PHE A 173 9.54 1.10 -14.19
N GLY A 174 10.01 1.85 -13.18
CA GLY A 174 10.69 3.12 -13.43
C GLY A 174 11.26 3.77 -12.17
N VAL A 175 11.61 5.05 -12.29
CA VAL A 175 12.22 5.84 -11.22
C VAL A 175 11.32 5.89 -9.97
N CYS A 176 10.01 5.96 -10.16
CA CYS A 176 9.04 5.90 -9.06
C CYS A 176 9.21 4.63 -8.20
N THR A 177 9.45 3.47 -8.83
CA THR A 177 9.64 2.20 -8.11
C THR A 177 10.87 2.27 -7.21
N LEU A 178 12.00 2.76 -7.72
CA LEU A 178 13.24 2.90 -6.96
C LEU A 178 13.10 3.88 -5.78
N ILE A 179 12.52 5.05 -6.05
CA ILE A 179 12.29 6.07 -5.03
C ILE A 179 11.35 5.54 -3.93
N THR A 180 10.29 4.84 -4.30
CA THR A 180 9.34 4.27 -3.33
C THR A 180 10.01 3.26 -2.41
N VAL A 181 10.83 2.36 -2.95
CA VAL A 181 11.57 1.36 -2.15
C VAL A 181 12.47 2.03 -1.11
N ILE A 182 13.17 3.11 -1.49
CA ILE A 182 14.13 3.79 -0.61
C ILE A 182 13.43 4.67 0.43
N ILE A 183 12.42 5.44 0.03
CA ILE A 183 11.88 6.54 0.82
C ILE A 183 10.66 6.11 1.66
N SER A 184 9.81 5.21 1.15
CA SER A 184 8.54 4.91 1.82
C SER A 184 8.73 4.27 3.20
N GLY A 185 9.66 3.34 3.35
CA GLY A 185 9.91 2.64 4.62
C GLY A 185 10.21 3.58 5.80
N PRO A 186 11.23 4.45 5.71
CA PRO A 186 11.54 5.45 6.75
C PRO A 186 10.37 6.37 7.09
N ILE A 187 9.65 6.88 6.09
CA ILE A 187 8.48 7.76 6.31
C ILE A 187 7.36 7.02 7.02
N ILE A 188 7.03 5.79 6.58
CA ILE A 188 6.01 4.95 7.21
C ILE A 188 6.33 4.73 8.69
N GLN A 189 7.57 4.37 9.01
CA GLN A 189 8.01 4.14 10.40
C GLN A 189 7.90 5.41 11.25
N PHE A 190 8.37 6.54 10.73
CA PHE A 190 8.30 7.83 11.42
C PHE A 190 6.86 8.25 11.70
N VAL A 191 5.99 8.21 10.69
CA VAL A 191 4.57 8.58 10.82
C VAL A 191 3.84 7.63 11.77
N ASN A 192 4.07 6.32 11.67
CA ASN A 192 3.48 5.34 12.58
C ASN A 192 3.85 5.62 14.05
N ALA A 193 5.14 5.86 14.33
CA ALA A 193 5.61 6.17 15.68
C ALA A 193 5.00 7.47 16.22
N LYS A 194 5.02 8.54 15.42
CA LYS A 194 4.45 9.84 15.79
C LYS A 194 2.93 9.78 15.98
N ALA A 195 2.21 9.12 15.08
CA ALA A 195 0.77 8.96 15.18
C ALA A 195 0.37 8.21 16.45
N LYS A 196 1.06 7.13 16.82
CA LYS A 196 0.83 6.41 18.09
C LYS A 196 1.02 7.31 19.30
N GLN A 197 2.08 8.12 19.34
CA GLN A 197 2.34 9.06 20.43
C GLN A 197 1.26 10.13 20.55
N VAL A 198 0.94 10.82 19.44
CA VAL A 198 -0.01 11.95 19.43
C VAL A 198 -1.45 11.48 19.68
N LEU A 199 -1.82 10.38 19.10
CA LEU A 199 -3.20 9.86 19.15
C LEU A 199 -3.46 9.02 20.40
N LYS A 200 -2.42 8.71 21.19
CA LYS A 200 -2.48 7.88 22.41
C LYS A 200 -3.24 6.56 22.15
N ILE A 201 -2.83 5.85 21.10
CA ILE A 201 -3.49 4.62 20.61
C ILE A 201 -2.64 3.40 21.00
#